data_47508fc26c1df39cca79670f5fa64acd
#
_entry.id   47508fc26c1df39cca79670f5fa64acd
#
_cell.length_a   1.000
_cell.length_b   1.000
_cell.length_c   1.000
_cell.angle_alpha   90.00
_cell.angle_beta   90.00
_cell.angle_gamma   90.00
#
_symmetry.space_group_name_H-M   'P 1'
#
loop_
_entity.id
_entity.type
_entity.pdbx_description
1 polymer ?
#
loop_
_entity_poly.entity_id
_entity_poly.type
_entity_poly.pdbx_seq_one_letter_code
_entity_poly.pdbx_strand_id
1 'polypeptide(L)'
;MGLISPMLSNYYYRFKDDYFNVISETAKSGDMTPFFQFFLTAFYEEMKLIQKEIIPMLKIFMLRDVVDILGKGKKITKRQQALLEILLRNGDNVSLDDLYERAEFSGYYKNVTQSTARRDLKKLTYMDLLIQQDKRYSLNVDYLNT
;
A
#
# COMPACT_ATOMS: atom_id res chain seq x y z
N MET A 1 21.68 -13.05 -2.42
CA MET A 1 21.62 -12.62 -3.86
C MET A 1 20.16 -12.71 -4.30
N GLY A 2 19.47 -11.57 -4.25
CA GLY A 2 18.03 -11.73 -4.13
C GLY A 2 17.25 -11.30 -5.36
N LEU A 3 16.33 -10.33 -5.19
CA LEU A 3 15.30 -9.91 -6.13
C LEU A 3 15.81 -9.07 -7.32
N ILE A 4 17.03 -8.55 -7.27
CA ILE A 4 17.58 -7.63 -8.30
C ILE A 4 17.75 -8.33 -9.65
N SER A 5 18.23 -9.57 -9.66
CA SER A 5 18.50 -10.30 -10.91
C SER A 5 17.22 -10.59 -11.71
N PRO A 6 16.12 -11.13 -11.12
CA PRO A 6 14.87 -11.32 -11.86
C PRO A 6 14.25 -10.02 -12.37
N MET A 7 14.38 -8.93 -11.60
CA MET A 7 13.82 -7.63 -11.98
C MET A 7 14.53 -7.05 -13.19
N LEU A 8 15.87 -7.02 -13.18
CA LEU A 8 16.65 -6.57 -14.33
C LEU A 8 16.40 -7.44 -15.56
N SER A 9 16.22 -8.76 -15.38
CA SER A 9 15.86 -9.65 -16.49
C SER A 9 14.55 -9.27 -17.15
N ASN A 10 13.54 -8.84 -16.36
CA ASN A 10 12.26 -8.35 -16.91
C ASN A 10 12.45 -7.06 -17.69
N TYR A 11 13.26 -6.12 -17.21
CA TYR A 11 13.58 -4.90 -17.93
C TYR A 11 14.28 -5.21 -19.26
N TYR A 12 15.31 -6.06 -19.25
CA TYR A 12 16.05 -6.44 -20.45
C TYR A 12 15.18 -7.17 -21.46
N TYR A 13 14.22 -7.98 -21.01
CA TYR A 13 13.26 -8.60 -21.91
C TYR A 13 12.33 -7.58 -22.58
N ARG A 14 11.81 -6.60 -21.84
CA ARG A 14 10.96 -5.52 -22.39
C ARG A 14 11.71 -4.64 -23.39
N PHE A 15 12.99 -4.39 -23.17
CA PHE A 15 13.85 -3.53 -23.96
C PHE A 15 14.98 -4.33 -24.64
N LYS A 16 14.63 -5.51 -25.16
CA LYS A 16 15.63 -6.48 -25.69
C LYS A 16 16.44 -5.92 -26.86
N ASP A 17 15.81 -5.14 -27.73
CA ASP A 17 16.48 -4.58 -28.91
C ASP A 17 17.50 -3.53 -28.49
N ASP A 18 17.17 -2.66 -27.54
CA ASP A 18 18.11 -1.70 -26.94
C ASP A 18 19.25 -2.41 -26.21
N TYR A 19 18.94 -3.46 -25.48
CA TYR A 19 19.95 -4.30 -24.81
C TYR A 19 20.95 -4.88 -25.79
N PHE A 20 20.51 -5.49 -26.89
CA PHE A 20 21.40 -6.04 -27.90
C PHE A 20 22.19 -4.98 -28.65
N ASN A 21 21.58 -3.83 -28.95
CA ASN A 21 22.27 -2.70 -29.55
C ASN A 21 23.41 -2.19 -28.68
N VAL A 22 23.16 -2.00 -27.37
CA VAL A 22 24.16 -1.55 -26.42
C VAL A 22 25.30 -2.56 -26.26
N ILE A 23 25.02 -3.87 -26.21
CA ILE A 23 26.06 -4.91 -26.19
C ILE A 23 26.90 -4.86 -27.46
N SER A 24 26.28 -4.75 -28.65
CA SER A 24 26.96 -4.68 -29.92
C SER A 24 27.87 -3.44 -30.03
N GLU A 25 27.39 -2.28 -29.57
CA GLU A 25 28.15 -1.03 -29.52
C GLU A 25 29.37 -1.15 -28.60
N THR A 26 29.15 -1.65 -27.39
CA THR A 26 30.20 -1.90 -26.39
C THR A 26 31.25 -2.86 -26.92
N ALA A 27 30.82 -3.95 -27.59
CA ALA A 27 31.77 -4.92 -28.18
C ALA A 27 32.62 -4.35 -29.31
N LYS A 28 32.04 -3.40 -30.10
CA LYS A 28 32.74 -2.77 -31.24
C LYS A 28 33.70 -1.67 -30.79
N SER A 29 33.30 -0.86 -29.84
CA SER A 29 34.05 0.31 -29.38
C SER A 29 35.08 -0.02 -28.30
N GLY A 30 34.86 -1.08 -27.52
CA GLY A 30 35.58 -1.37 -26.27
C GLY A 30 35.20 -0.42 -25.12
N ASP A 31 34.24 0.49 -25.33
CA ASP A 31 33.76 1.42 -24.31
C ASP A 31 32.54 0.81 -23.58
N MET A 32 32.67 0.57 -22.28
CA MET A 32 31.64 0.00 -21.41
C MET A 32 30.59 1.05 -20.98
N THR A 33 30.81 2.33 -21.25
CA THR A 33 29.94 3.43 -20.78
C THR A 33 28.48 3.25 -21.21
N PRO A 34 28.14 2.92 -22.47
CA PRO A 34 26.76 2.71 -22.91
C PRO A 34 26.10 1.55 -22.15
N PHE A 35 26.83 0.45 -21.89
CA PHE A 35 26.30 -0.67 -21.11
C PHE A 35 25.99 -0.27 -19.67
N PHE A 36 26.88 0.44 -19.00
CA PHE A 36 26.63 0.92 -17.63
C PHE A 36 25.46 1.90 -17.57
N GLN A 37 25.33 2.80 -18.54
CA GLN A 37 24.19 3.71 -18.61
C GLN A 37 22.86 2.95 -18.74
N PHE A 38 22.80 1.97 -19.65
CA PHE A 38 21.63 1.12 -19.82
C PHE A 38 21.29 0.36 -18.54
N PHE A 39 22.30 -0.26 -17.90
CA PHE A 39 22.14 -0.98 -16.62
C PHE A 39 21.61 -0.08 -15.50
N LEU A 40 22.19 1.10 -15.31
CA LEU A 40 21.76 2.05 -14.28
C LEU A 40 20.34 2.56 -14.53
N THR A 41 19.99 2.79 -15.78
CA THR A 41 18.62 3.17 -16.18
C THR A 41 17.64 2.04 -15.83
N ALA A 42 17.97 0.81 -16.21
CA ALA A 42 17.16 -0.38 -15.88
C ALA A 42 16.96 -0.51 -14.37
N PHE A 43 18.03 -0.39 -13.61
CA PHE A 43 17.98 -0.47 -12.14
C PHE A 43 17.11 0.63 -11.53
N TYR A 44 17.26 1.86 -11.99
CA TYR A 44 16.50 3.00 -11.50
C TYR A 44 14.99 2.86 -11.78
N GLU A 45 14.62 2.45 -13.00
CA GLU A 45 13.20 2.27 -13.37
C GLU A 45 12.55 1.10 -12.61
N GLU A 46 13.26 0.00 -12.41
CA GLU A 46 12.76 -1.12 -11.60
C GLU A 46 12.62 -0.74 -10.10
N MET A 47 13.53 0.06 -9.56
CA MET A 47 13.42 0.58 -8.19
C MET A 47 12.21 1.50 -8.02
N LYS A 48 11.92 2.36 -9.00
CA LYS A 48 10.69 3.18 -9.01
C LYS A 48 9.43 2.33 -8.99
N LEU A 49 9.41 1.25 -9.77
CA LEU A 49 8.27 0.32 -9.82
C LEU A 49 8.02 -0.30 -8.43
N ILE A 50 9.08 -0.74 -7.74
CA ILE A 50 8.98 -1.25 -6.37
C ILE A 50 8.38 -0.20 -5.44
N GLN A 51 8.90 1.01 -5.46
CA GLN A 51 8.41 2.07 -4.59
C GLN A 51 6.94 2.37 -4.85
N LYS A 52 6.53 2.42 -6.10
CA LYS A 52 5.17 2.82 -6.48
C LYS A 52 4.13 1.72 -6.23
N GLU A 53 4.47 0.47 -6.47
CA GLU A 53 3.48 -0.62 -6.51
C GLU A 53 3.62 -1.60 -5.35
N ILE A 54 4.83 -2.00 -5.02
CA ILE A 54 5.07 -3.06 -4.04
C ILE A 54 5.01 -2.52 -2.61
N ILE A 55 5.63 -1.38 -2.33
CA ILE A 55 5.65 -0.82 -0.97
C ILE A 55 4.24 -0.51 -0.45
N PRO A 56 3.34 0.15 -1.21
CA PRO A 56 1.97 0.36 -0.74
C PRO A 56 1.22 -0.94 -0.46
N MET A 57 1.39 -1.95 -1.29
CA MET A 57 0.76 -3.26 -1.09
C MET A 57 1.27 -3.94 0.19
N LEU A 58 2.57 -3.91 0.46
CA LEU A 58 3.15 -4.44 1.70
C LEU A 58 2.61 -3.71 2.93
N LYS A 59 2.50 -2.38 2.89
CA LYS A 59 1.93 -1.58 3.99
C LYS A 59 0.50 -1.99 4.33
N ILE A 60 -0.33 -2.27 3.31
CA ILE A 60 -1.71 -2.75 3.52
C ILE A 60 -1.71 -4.14 4.20
N PHE A 61 -0.85 -5.06 3.76
CA PHE A 61 -0.72 -6.37 4.41
C PHE A 61 -0.29 -6.26 5.87
N MET A 62 0.74 -5.44 6.15
CA MET A 62 1.22 -5.23 7.51
C MET A 62 0.15 -4.57 8.38
N LEU A 63 -0.60 -3.60 7.85
CA LEU A 63 -1.69 -2.97 8.60
C LEU A 63 -2.82 -3.96 8.91
N ARG A 64 -3.10 -4.92 8.03
CA ARG A 64 -4.04 -6.01 8.29
C ARG A 64 -3.59 -6.87 9.48
N ASP A 65 -2.32 -7.24 9.54
CA ASP A 65 -1.77 -7.99 10.67
C ASP A 65 -1.88 -7.21 11.99
N VAL A 66 -1.62 -5.90 11.96
CA VAL A 66 -1.83 -5.01 13.11
C VAL A 66 -3.28 -5.02 13.58
N VAL A 67 -4.24 -4.90 12.67
CA VAL A 67 -5.68 -4.94 12.98
C VAL A 67 -6.07 -6.26 13.63
N ASP A 68 -5.57 -7.38 13.13
CA ASP A 68 -5.78 -8.71 13.70
C ASP A 68 -5.21 -8.84 15.11
N ILE A 69 -3.99 -8.37 15.34
CA ILE A 69 -3.34 -8.38 16.64
C ILE A 69 -4.12 -7.53 17.65
N LEU A 70 -4.55 -6.34 17.26
CA LEU A 70 -5.34 -5.45 18.12
C LEU A 70 -6.73 -6.04 18.44
N GLY A 71 -7.34 -6.73 17.49
CA GLY A 71 -8.60 -7.44 17.68
C GLY A 71 -8.47 -8.61 18.65
N LYS A 72 -7.48 -9.49 18.48
CA LYS A 72 -7.16 -10.61 19.37
C LYS A 72 -6.81 -10.12 20.77
N GLY A 73 -6.06 -9.02 20.87
CA GLY A 73 -5.70 -8.37 22.13
C GLY A 73 -6.84 -7.57 22.78
N LYS A 74 -8.05 -7.55 22.20
CA LYS A 74 -9.22 -6.78 22.67
C LYS A 74 -8.93 -5.28 22.85
N LYS A 75 -7.96 -4.73 22.16
CA LYS A 75 -7.66 -3.28 22.14
C LYS A 75 -8.69 -2.51 21.32
N ILE A 76 -9.24 -3.13 20.29
CA ILE A 76 -10.34 -2.65 19.46
C ILE A 76 -11.54 -3.58 19.60
N THR A 77 -12.75 -3.04 19.41
CA THR A 77 -13.99 -3.82 19.43
C THR A 77 -14.18 -4.56 18.10
N LYS A 78 -14.99 -5.63 18.08
CA LYS A 78 -15.34 -6.35 16.83
C LYS A 78 -15.88 -5.42 15.75
N ARG A 79 -16.67 -4.41 16.14
CA ARG A 79 -17.21 -3.40 15.22
C ARG A 79 -16.12 -2.50 14.62
N GLN A 80 -15.18 -2.04 15.46
CA GLN A 80 -14.01 -1.27 15.02
C GLN A 80 -13.10 -2.09 14.11
N GLN A 81 -12.89 -3.37 14.45
CA GLN A 81 -12.13 -4.29 13.59
C GLN A 81 -12.81 -4.45 12.23
N ALA A 82 -14.13 -4.73 12.20
CA ALA A 82 -14.87 -4.87 10.96
C ALA A 82 -14.80 -3.61 10.08
N LEU A 83 -14.88 -2.41 10.69
CA LEU A 83 -14.71 -1.15 9.97
C LEU A 83 -13.33 -1.09 9.28
N LEU A 84 -12.26 -1.38 10.00
CA LEU A 84 -10.89 -1.38 9.45
C LEU A 84 -10.71 -2.44 8.35
N GLU A 85 -11.26 -3.65 8.53
CA GLU A 85 -11.19 -4.73 7.54
C GLU A 85 -11.93 -4.36 6.23
N ILE A 86 -13.08 -3.68 6.34
CA ILE A 86 -13.81 -3.18 5.17
C ILE A 86 -12.99 -2.13 4.43
N LEU A 87 -12.40 -1.18 5.15
CA LEU A 87 -11.54 -0.15 4.56
C LEU A 87 -10.28 -0.74 3.93
N LEU A 88 -9.65 -1.75 4.58
CA LEU A 88 -8.48 -2.47 4.04
C LEU A 88 -8.78 -3.21 2.74
N ARG A 89 -10.03 -3.69 2.58
CA ARG A 89 -10.46 -4.40 1.37
C ARG A 89 -10.79 -3.45 0.23
N ASN A 90 -11.46 -2.33 0.54
CA ASN A 90 -12.01 -1.43 -0.47
C ASN A 90 -11.03 -0.32 -0.86
N GLY A 91 -10.09 0.06 0.02
CA GLY A 91 -9.17 1.18 -0.20
C GLY A 91 -9.83 2.56 -0.14
N ASP A 92 -11.07 2.63 0.34
CA ASP A 92 -11.90 3.84 0.35
C ASP A 92 -11.65 4.72 1.58
N ASN A 93 -12.23 5.92 1.54
CA ASN A 93 -12.49 6.73 2.71
C ASN A 93 -13.96 6.61 3.13
N VAL A 94 -14.26 6.90 4.38
CA VAL A 94 -15.60 6.80 4.97
C VAL A 94 -15.93 8.05 5.76
N SER A 95 -17.17 8.54 5.63
CA SER A 95 -17.76 9.55 6.49
C SER A 95 -18.59 8.92 7.60
N LEU A 96 -19.05 9.72 8.56
CA LEU A 96 -19.97 9.23 9.57
C LEU A 96 -21.29 8.73 8.95
N ASP A 97 -21.79 9.40 7.93
CA ASP A 97 -23.05 9.07 7.27
C ASP A 97 -22.91 7.78 6.45
N ASP A 98 -21.76 7.57 5.80
CA ASP A 98 -21.45 6.32 5.07
C ASP A 98 -21.58 5.06 5.95
N LEU A 99 -21.30 5.17 7.27
CA LEU A 99 -21.44 4.03 8.19
C LEU A 99 -22.89 3.52 8.31
N TYR A 100 -23.87 4.38 8.01
CA TYR A 100 -25.29 4.04 8.06
C TYR A 100 -25.88 3.76 6.68
N GLU A 101 -25.37 4.42 5.65
CA GLU A 101 -25.95 4.39 4.30
C GLU A 101 -25.36 3.24 3.47
N ARG A 102 -24.07 2.94 3.63
CA ARG A 102 -23.41 1.90 2.83
C ARG A 102 -23.72 0.51 3.41
N ALA A 103 -24.20 -0.39 2.54
CA ALA A 103 -24.64 -1.75 2.90
C ALA A 103 -23.57 -2.56 3.67
N GLU A 104 -22.30 -2.38 3.33
CA GLU A 104 -21.17 -3.10 3.93
C GLU A 104 -20.94 -2.78 5.41
N PHE A 105 -21.32 -1.56 5.86
CA PHE A 105 -21.22 -1.16 7.27
C PHE A 105 -22.51 -1.38 8.04
N SER A 106 -23.65 -1.52 7.34
CA SER A 106 -24.98 -1.56 7.96
C SER A 106 -25.14 -2.70 9.00
N GLY A 107 -24.51 -3.85 8.75
CA GLY A 107 -24.52 -4.98 9.70
C GLY A 107 -23.88 -4.63 11.07
N TYR A 108 -23.03 -3.64 11.13
CA TYR A 108 -22.29 -3.25 12.34
C TYR A 108 -22.77 -1.93 12.93
N TYR A 109 -23.32 -1.01 12.11
CA TYR A 109 -23.64 0.36 12.54
C TYR A 109 -25.13 0.71 12.51
N LYS A 110 -25.99 -0.06 11.83
CA LYS A 110 -27.44 0.24 11.71
C LYS A 110 -28.14 0.48 13.06
N ASN A 111 -27.77 -0.28 14.10
CA ASN A 111 -28.37 -0.19 15.43
C ASN A 111 -27.49 0.55 16.44
N VAL A 112 -26.54 1.35 15.96
CA VAL A 112 -25.57 2.07 16.78
C VAL A 112 -25.88 3.55 16.74
N THR A 113 -25.85 4.24 17.90
CA THR A 113 -26.08 5.69 17.93
C THR A 113 -24.92 6.45 17.25
N GLN A 114 -25.22 7.61 16.66
CA GLN A 114 -24.20 8.45 16.02
C GLN A 114 -23.06 8.84 16.98
N SER A 115 -23.37 9.06 18.27
CA SER A 115 -22.35 9.35 19.27
C SER A 115 -21.37 8.21 19.44
N THR A 116 -21.84 6.96 19.41
CA THR A 116 -21.01 5.77 19.50
C THR A 116 -20.17 5.59 18.23
N ALA A 117 -20.75 5.76 17.05
CA ALA A 117 -20.02 5.70 15.78
C ALA A 117 -18.91 6.77 15.71
N ARG A 118 -19.19 8.00 16.12
CA ARG A 118 -18.17 9.07 16.24
C ARG A 118 -17.06 8.69 17.21
N ARG A 119 -17.40 8.05 18.33
CA ARG A 119 -16.40 7.60 19.30
C ARG A 119 -15.51 6.51 18.73
N ASP A 120 -16.07 5.60 17.94
CA ASP A 120 -15.29 4.58 17.26
C ASP A 120 -14.29 5.21 16.29
N LEU A 121 -14.74 6.11 15.40
CA LEU A 121 -13.87 6.81 14.47
C LEU A 121 -12.76 7.59 15.19
N LYS A 122 -13.12 8.39 16.22
CA LYS A 122 -12.15 9.15 17.01
C LYS A 122 -11.13 8.25 17.72
N LYS A 123 -11.58 7.11 18.28
CA LYS A 123 -10.67 6.17 18.93
C LYS A 123 -9.66 5.59 17.96
N LEU A 124 -10.12 5.18 16.77
CA LEU A 124 -9.24 4.64 15.73
C LEU A 124 -8.27 5.70 15.18
N THR A 125 -8.70 6.95 15.09
CA THR A 125 -7.82 8.08 14.75
C THR A 125 -6.79 8.35 15.86
N TYR A 126 -7.20 8.29 17.13
CA TYR A 126 -6.28 8.44 18.28
C TYR A 126 -5.23 7.30 18.34
N MET A 127 -5.58 6.12 17.84
CA MET A 127 -4.67 4.98 17.71
C MET A 127 -3.83 5.03 16.41
N ASP A 128 -3.88 6.14 15.68
CA ASP A 128 -3.19 6.34 14.39
C ASP A 128 -3.55 5.32 13.29
N LEU A 129 -4.62 4.54 13.48
CA LEU A 129 -5.11 3.59 12.47
C LEU A 129 -5.91 4.26 11.35
N LEU A 130 -6.53 5.41 11.66
CA LEU A 130 -7.24 6.24 10.71
C LEU A 130 -6.65 7.65 10.67
N ILE A 131 -6.68 8.26 9.50
CA ILE A 131 -6.40 9.67 9.28
C ILE A 131 -7.74 10.36 8.99
N GLN A 132 -8.00 11.47 9.68
CA GLN A 132 -9.14 12.32 9.39
C GLN A 132 -8.72 13.47 8.46
N GLN A 133 -9.42 13.60 7.34
CA GLN A 133 -9.34 14.76 6.44
C GLN A 133 -10.76 15.33 6.29
N ASP A 134 -10.96 16.53 6.78
CA ASP A 134 -12.29 17.17 6.87
C ASP A 134 -13.31 16.30 7.61
N LYS A 135 -14.32 15.79 6.90
CA LYS A 135 -15.37 14.92 7.44
C LYS A 135 -15.19 13.44 7.06
N ARG A 136 -14.09 13.10 6.41
CA ARG A 136 -13.80 11.74 5.94
C ARG A 136 -12.61 11.12 6.70
N TYR A 137 -12.65 9.82 6.82
CA TYR A 137 -11.66 9.00 7.49
C TYR A 137 -11.13 7.98 6.50
N SER A 138 -9.81 7.87 6.40
CA SER A 138 -9.12 6.87 5.59
C SER A 138 -8.13 6.08 6.45
N LEU A 139 -7.72 4.92 5.97
CA LEU A 139 -6.67 4.15 6.63
C LEU A 139 -5.35 4.94 6.67
N ASN A 140 -4.67 4.89 7.78
CA ASN A 140 -3.29 5.35 7.89
C ASN A 140 -2.34 4.26 7.40
N VAL A 141 -2.09 4.25 6.10
CA VAL A 141 -1.16 3.28 5.49
C VAL A 141 0.29 3.49 5.91
N ASP A 142 0.60 4.64 6.52
CA ASP A 142 1.92 4.97 7.04
C ASP A 142 2.08 4.69 8.55
N TYR A 143 1.09 4.05 9.17
CA TYR A 143 1.07 3.68 10.59
C TYR A 143 2.38 3.04 11.08
N LEU A 144 3.06 2.28 10.23
CA LEU A 144 4.28 1.57 10.58
C LEU A 144 5.57 2.39 10.37
N ASN A 145 5.45 3.63 9.90
CA ASN A 145 6.58 4.54 9.72
C ASN A 145 6.72 5.52 10.90
N THR A 146 5.82 5.45 11.90
CA THR A 146 5.86 6.22 13.15
C THR A 146 6.46 5.38 14.27
#